data_69f67833c0d4f3e9ce92f3d8c8125641
#
_entry.id   69f67833c0d4f3e9ce92f3d8c8125641
#
_cell.length_a   1.000
_cell.length_b   1.000
_cell.length_c   1.000
_cell.angle_alpha   90.00
_cell.angle_beta   90.00
_cell.angle_gamma   90.00
#
_symmetry.space_group_name_H-M   'P 1'
#
loop_
_entity.id
_entity.type
_entity.pdbx_description
1 polymer ?
#
loop_
_entity_poly.entity_id
_entity_poly.type
_entity_poly.pdbx_seq_one_letter_code
_entity_poly.pdbx_strand_id
1 'polypeptide(L)'
;MRYLSYAEAVTLHIMLMRRLGETHFGVLDRALIESALARPRHAATLENADLIRQAATLCFGLIKNHPWIGGNKRTATILVDRFLHLNGLTVHTTVRETVEMALAVEADKWAVDEIAEWYRQRTLR
;
A
#
# COMPACT_ATOMS: atom_id res chain seq x y z
N MET A 1 3.74 9.04 14.71
CA MET A 1 3.62 8.43 13.36
C MET A 1 4.34 7.09 13.35
N ARG A 2 3.65 6.05 12.97
CA ARG A 2 4.23 4.70 12.88
C ARG A 2 4.32 4.25 11.43
N TYR A 3 5.51 3.80 11.04
CA TYR A 3 5.78 3.30 9.69
C TYR A 3 5.96 1.79 9.70
N LEU A 4 5.65 1.15 8.56
CA LEU A 4 5.85 -0.28 8.42
C LEU A 4 7.32 -0.59 8.18
N SER A 5 7.84 -1.60 8.87
CA SER A 5 9.17 -2.12 8.62
C SER A 5 9.14 -3.13 7.48
N TYR A 6 10.32 -3.42 6.93
CA TYR A 6 10.47 -4.48 5.93
C TYR A 6 9.97 -5.84 6.47
N ALA A 7 10.37 -6.18 7.70
CA ALA A 7 9.96 -7.44 8.32
C ALA A 7 8.43 -7.54 8.47
N GLU A 8 7.78 -6.45 8.89
CA GLU A 8 6.31 -6.41 8.99
C GLU A 8 5.66 -6.60 7.63
N ALA A 9 6.18 -5.93 6.59
CA ALA A 9 5.64 -6.03 5.24
C ALA A 9 5.75 -7.46 4.70
N VAL A 10 6.89 -8.11 4.88
CA VAL A 10 7.11 -9.50 4.44
C VAL A 10 6.19 -10.45 5.19
N THR A 11 6.07 -10.29 6.50
CA THR A 11 5.20 -11.13 7.33
C THR A 11 3.74 -11.03 6.87
N LEU A 12 3.26 -9.81 6.65
CA LEU A 12 1.88 -9.59 6.20
C LEU A 12 1.65 -10.18 4.81
N HIS A 13 2.62 -10.04 3.90
CA HIS A 13 2.54 -10.64 2.57
C HIS A 13 2.41 -12.17 2.65
N ILE A 14 3.30 -12.81 3.42
CA ILE A 14 3.28 -14.27 3.56
C ILE A 14 1.96 -14.76 4.17
N MET A 15 1.50 -14.09 5.23
CA MET A 15 0.24 -14.45 5.88
C MET A 15 -0.94 -14.33 4.91
N LEU A 16 -0.98 -13.24 4.14
CA LEU A 16 -2.03 -13.01 3.15
C LEU A 16 -2.02 -14.08 2.07
N MET A 17 -0.86 -14.36 1.49
CA MET A 17 -0.74 -15.34 0.40
C MET A 17 -1.13 -16.74 0.88
N ARG A 18 -0.72 -17.13 2.07
CA ARG A 18 -1.10 -18.43 2.65
C ARG A 18 -2.61 -18.52 2.86
N ARG A 19 -3.23 -17.47 3.40
CA ARG A 19 -4.67 -17.42 3.61
C ARG A 19 -5.45 -17.58 2.31
N LEU A 20 -4.91 -17.02 1.21
CA LEU A 20 -5.54 -17.10 -0.10
C LEU A 20 -5.22 -18.40 -0.84
N GLY A 21 -4.41 -19.28 -0.26
CA GLY A 21 -4.03 -20.54 -0.90
C GLY A 21 -3.05 -20.38 -2.07
N GLU A 22 -2.32 -19.27 -2.11
CA GLU A 22 -1.35 -19.02 -3.16
C GLU A 22 -0.08 -19.86 -2.95
N THR A 23 0.52 -20.31 -4.06
CA THR A 23 1.74 -21.10 -4.04
C THR A 23 2.95 -20.34 -4.57
N HIS A 24 2.73 -19.28 -5.35
CA HIS A 24 3.78 -18.41 -5.87
C HIS A 24 3.72 -17.07 -5.14
N PHE A 25 4.61 -16.88 -4.17
CA PHE A 25 4.65 -15.64 -3.41
C PHE A 25 6.03 -15.46 -2.78
N GLY A 26 6.23 -14.30 -2.19
CA GLY A 26 7.47 -13.94 -1.52
C GLY A 26 8.12 -12.72 -2.15
N VAL A 27 9.34 -12.43 -1.72
CA VAL A 27 10.08 -11.27 -2.15
C VAL A 27 10.72 -11.52 -3.51
N LEU A 28 10.38 -10.68 -4.50
CA LEU A 28 11.07 -10.66 -5.78
C LEU A 28 12.27 -9.71 -5.73
N ASP A 29 12.07 -8.51 -5.15
CA ASP A 29 13.10 -7.48 -5.09
C ASP A 29 13.00 -6.71 -3.77
N ARG A 30 13.92 -6.99 -2.85
CA ARG A 30 13.95 -6.35 -1.53
C ARG A 30 14.13 -4.84 -1.62
N ALA A 31 15.02 -4.38 -2.51
CA ALA A 31 15.30 -2.95 -2.64
C ALA A 31 14.06 -2.18 -3.08
N LEU A 32 13.23 -2.76 -3.95
CA LEU A 32 11.99 -2.14 -4.39
C LEU A 32 10.92 -2.11 -3.28
N ILE A 33 10.92 -3.12 -2.39
CA ILE A 33 10.05 -3.09 -1.21
C ILE A 33 10.49 -1.96 -0.28
N GLU A 34 11.76 -1.91 0.06
CA GLU A 34 12.30 -0.89 0.97
C GLU A 34 12.10 0.52 0.40
N SER A 35 12.28 0.69 -0.91
CA SER A 35 12.03 1.96 -1.59
C SER A 35 10.57 2.40 -1.42
N ALA A 36 9.63 1.50 -1.62
CA ALA A 36 8.21 1.81 -1.45
C ALA A 36 7.87 2.14 0.01
N LEU A 37 8.42 1.38 0.95
CA LEU A 37 8.16 1.60 2.39
C LEU A 37 8.74 2.93 2.89
N ALA A 38 9.76 3.46 2.23
CA ALA A 38 10.37 4.75 2.59
C ALA A 38 9.57 5.95 2.08
N ARG A 39 8.70 5.78 1.09
CA ARG A 39 7.95 6.88 0.46
C ARG A 39 7.10 7.70 1.43
N PRO A 40 6.33 7.10 2.36
CA PRO A 40 5.54 7.89 3.31
C PRO A 40 6.38 8.87 4.12
N ARG A 41 7.52 8.39 4.64
CA ARG A 41 8.42 9.23 5.44
C ARG A 41 9.05 10.34 4.61
N HIS A 42 9.45 10.04 3.38
CA HIS A 42 9.99 11.04 2.46
C HIS A 42 8.94 12.11 2.14
N ALA A 43 7.69 11.71 1.89
CA ALA A 43 6.62 12.66 1.62
C ALA A 43 6.34 13.55 2.84
N ALA A 44 6.38 12.99 4.04
CA ALA A 44 6.22 13.78 5.27
C ALA A 44 7.32 14.82 5.41
N THR A 45 8.55 14.44 5.14
CA THR A 45 9.73 15.32 5.30
C THR A 45 9.84 16.36 4.20
N LEU A 46 9.63 15.97 2.93
CA LEU A 46 9.89 16.81 1.78
C LEU A 46 8.68 17.64 1.34
N GLU A 47 7.47 17.13 1.56
CA GLU A 47 6.24 17.76 1.09
C GLU A 47 5.29 18.15 2.22
N ASN A 48 5.67 17.90 3.47
CA ASN A 48 4.79 18.09 4.63
C ASN A 48 3.46 17.33 4.45
N ALA A 49 3.53 16.13 3.86
CA ALA A 49 2.35 15.34 3.54
C ALA A 49 1.62 14.88 4.79
N ASP A 50 0.29 14.96 4.77
CA ASP A 50 -0.54 14.41 5.83
C ASP A 50 -0.57 12.86 5.74
N LEU A 51 -1.21 12.22 6.69
CA LEU A 51 -1.26 10.75 6.77
C LEU A 51 -1.84 10.13 5.51
N ILE A 52 -2.91 10.69 4.98
CA ILE A 52 -3.58 10.15 3.79
C ILE A 52 -2.66 10.25 2.56
N ARG A 53 -1.99 11.38 2.38
CA ARG A 53 -1.05 11.52 1.26
C ARG A 53 0.13 10.57 1.41
N GLN A 54 0.63 10.40 2.63
CA GLN A 54 1.68 9.40 2.90
C GLN A 54 1.23 8.00 2.52
N ALA A 55 0.00 7.62 2.88
CA ALA A 55 -0.57 6.33 2.50
C ALA A 55 -0.68 6.18 0.99
N ALA A 56 -1.07 7.24 0.29
CA ALA A 56 -1.17 7.23 -1.16
C ALA A 56 0.19 7.01 -1.83
N THR A 57 1.27 7.60 -1.29
CA THR A 57 2.62 7.37 -1.82
C THR A 57 3.07 5.92 -1.62
N LEU A 58 2.70 5.32 -0.49
CA LEU A 58 2.98 3.91 -0.21
C LEU A 58 2.26 3.01 -1.21
N CYS A 59 0.97 3.25 -1.39
CA CYS A 59 0.14 2.51 -2.33
C CYS A 59 0.71 2.56 -3.75
N PHE A 60 1.01 3.77 -4.22
CA PHE A 60 1.59 3.99 -5.54
C PHE A 60 2.90 3.24 -5.71
N GLY A 61 3.81 3.36 -4.75
CA GLY A 61 5.11 2.71 -4.79
C GLY A 61 5.01 1.19 -4.83
N LEU A 62 4.17 0.61 -3.98
CA LEU A 62 4.01 -0.84 -3.92
C LEU A 62 3.37 -1.41 -5.18
N ILE A 63 2.39 -0.73 -5.75
CA ILE A 63 1.75 -1.20 -6.99
C ILE A 63 2.70 -1.05 -8.19
N LYS A 64 3.34 0.12 -8.34
CA LYS A 64 4.19 0.40 -9.49
C LYS A 64 5.51 -0.36 -9.47
N ASN A 65 6.12 -0.55 -8.30
CA ASN A 65 7.38 -1.27 -8.18
C ASN A 65 7.24 -2.78 -8.44
N HIS A 66 6.05 -3.33 -8.24
CA HIS A 66 5.77 -4.75 -8.45
C HIS A 66 6.80 -5.66 -7.74
N PRO A 67 7.05 -5.47 -6.43
CA PRO A 67 8.23 -6.04 -5.78
C PRO A 67 8.06 -7.47 -5.26
N TRP A 68 6.85 -8.02 -5.34
CA TRP A 68 6.55 -9.37 -4.87
C TRP A 68 6.46 -10.35 -6.04
N ILE A 69 6.71 -11.62 -5.79
CA ILE A 69 6.58 -12.67 -6.81
C ILE A 69 5.15 -12.79 -7.30
N GLY A 70 4.17 -12.60 -6.41
CA GLY A 70 2.76 -12.59 -6.75
C GLY A 70 1.96 -11.75 -5.76
N GLY A 71 0.70 -11.47 -6.09
CA GLY A 71 -0.20 -10.75 -5.21
C GLY A 71 0.16 -9.29 -4.98
N ASN A 72 0.78 -8.63 -5.93
CA ASN A 72 1.30 -7.27 -5.76
C ASN A 72 0.22 -6.26 -5.41
N LYS A 73 -0.89 -6.24 -6.14
CA LYS A 73 -1.98 -5.28 -5.89
C LYS A 73 -2.65 -5.55 -4.55
N ARG A 74 -2.90 -6.81 -4.24
CA ARG A 74 -3.56 -7.21 -3.00
C ARG A 74 -2.70 -6.91 -1.78
N THR A 75 -1.40 -7.24 -1.86
CA THR A 75 -0.45 -6.94 -0.79
C THR A 75 -0.34 -5.43 -0.58
N ALA A 76 -0.27 -4.64 -1.66
CA ALA A 76 -0.20 -3.18 -1.55
C ALA A 76 -1.37 -2.62 -0.75
N THR A 77 -2.60 -3.02 -1.06
CA THR A 77 -3.78 -2.50 -0.37
C THR A 77 -3.84 -2.93 1.10
N ILE A 78 -3.45 -4.17 1.40
CA ILE A 78 -3.40 -4.65 2.79
C ILE A 78 -2.34 -3.89 3.60
N LEU A 79 -1.17 -3.63 3.02
CA LEU A 79 -0.12 -2.87 3.71
C LEU A 79 -0.54 -1.42 3.96
N VAL A 80 -1.24 -0.79 3.01
CA VAL A 80 -1.76 0.57 3.20
C VAL A 80 -2.83 0.59 4.28
N ASP A 81 -3.74 -0.37 4.29
CA ASP A 81 -4.76 -0.50 5.33
C ASP A 81 -4.11 -0.62 6.70
N ARG A 82 -3.08 -1.44 6.81
CA ARG A 82 -2.33 -1.63 8.07
C ARG A 82 -1.64 -0.34 8.49
N PHE A 83 -0.99 0.34 7.57
CA PHE A 83 -0.33 1.61 7.84
C PHE A 83 -1.31 2.65 8.39
N LEU A 84 -2.45 2.79 7.74
CA LEU A 84 -3.48 3.73 8.19
C LEU A 84 -4.05 3.33 9.54
N HIS A 85 -4.33 2.04 9.75
CA HIS A 85 -4.86 1.55 11.03
C HIS A 85 -3.90 1.80 12.19
N LEU A 86 -2.61 1.57 12.00
CA LEU A 86 -1.58 1.86 13.00
C LEU A 86 -1.53 3.34 13.39
N ASN A 87 -2.02 4.21 12.54
CA ASN A 87 -2.02 5.65 12.75
C ASN A 87 -3.41 6.23 13.01
N GLY A 88 -4.37 5.36 13.37
CA GLY A 88 -5.67 5.78 13.87
C GLY A 88 -6.78 5.94 12.84
N LEU A 89 -6.58 5.48 11.59
CA LEU A 89 -7.60 5.55 10.56
C LEU A 89 -8.00 4.15 10.09
N THR A 90 -9.28 3.96 9.83
CA THR A 90 -9.82 2.72 9.29
C THR A 90 -10.38 2.96 7.89
N VAL A 91 -10.03 2.09 6.95
CA VAL A 91 -10.53 2.17 5.57
C VAL A 91 -11.88 1.45 5.48
N HIS A 92 -12.88 2.15 4.95
CA HIS A 92 -14.22 1.61 4.71
C HIS A 92 -14.48 1.58 3.21
N THR A 93 -14.33 0.40 2.61
CA THR A 93 -14.48 0.21 1.18
C THR A 93 -14.92 -1.21 0.88
N THR A 94 -15.30 -1.48 -0.36
CA THR A 94 -15.61 -2.82 -0.83
C THR A 94 -14.41 -3.42 -1.53
N VAL A 95 -14.37 -4.74 -1.65
CA VAL A 95 -13.34 -5.43 -2.44
C VAL A 95 -13.34 -4.92 -3.88
N ARG A 96 -14.52 -4.74 -4.45
CA ARG A 96 -14.68 -4.26 -5.83
C ARG A 96 -14.04 -2.88 -6.02
N GLU A 97 -14.33 -1.93 -5.13
CA GLU A 97 -13.76 -0.58 -5.21
C GLU A 97 -12.24 -0.61 -5.07
N THR A 98 -11.74 -1.44 -4.15
CA THR A 98 -10.29 -1.59 -3.93
C THR A 98 -9.61 -2.14 -5.19
N VAL A 99 -10.20 -3.15 -5.83
CA VAL A 99 -9.67 -3.73 -7.06
C VAL A 99 -9.66 -2.69 -8.19
N GLU A 100 -10.74 -1.93 -8.34
CA GLU A 100 -10.85 -0.88 -9.36
C GLU A 100 -9.76 0.19 -9.17
N MET A 101 -9.53 0.62 -7.93
CA MET A 101 -8.46 1.57 -7.61
C MET A 101 -7.08 1.01 -7.99
N ALA A 102 -6.78 -0.20 -7.55
CA ALA A 102 -5.49 -0.82 -7.80
C ALA A 102 -5.21 -0.99 -9.30
N LEU A 103 -6.23 -1.39 -10.06
CA LEU A 103 -6.11 -1.53 -11.52
C LEU A 103 -5.88 -0.18 -12.21
N ALA A 104 -6.53 0.89 -11.73
CA ALA A 104 -6.32 2.23 -12.28
C ALA A 104 -4.90 2.72 -12.05
N VAL A 105 -4.32 2.42 -10.88
CA VAL A 105 -2.91 2.75 -10.57
C VAL A 105 -1.97 1.95 -11.47
N GLU A 106 -2.20 0.66 -11.58
CA GLU A 106 -1.35 -0.22 -12.41
C GLU A 106 -1.38 0.19 -13.88
N ALA A 107 -2.54 0.65 -14.37
CA ALA A 107 -2.74 1.07 -15.75
C ALA A 107 -2.28 2.51 -16.03
N ASP A 108 -1.62 3.15 -15.08
CA ASP A 108 -1.15 4.55 -15.18
C ASP A 108 -2.26 5.59 -15.35
N LYS A 109 -3.49 5.24 -14.95
CA LYS A 109 -4.62 6.18 -14.98
C LYS A 109 -4.65 7.05 -13.74
N TRP A 110 -4.18 6.52 -12.61
CA TRP A 110 -4.14 7.22 -11.32
C TRP A 110 -2.73 7.30 -10.79
N ALA A 111 -2.36 8.47 -10.30
CA ALA A 111 -1.13 8.71 -9.56
C ALA A 111 -1.48 9.06 -8.11
N VAL A 112 -0.52 9.63 -7.37
CA VAL A 112 -0.66 9.87 -5.93
C VAL A 112 -1.87 10.76 -5.59
N ASP A 113 -2.14 11.80 -6.38
CA ASP A 113 -3.25 12.72 -6.09
C ASP A 113 -4.60 12.00 -6.10
N GLU A 114 -4.86 11.20 -7.12
CA GLU A 114 -6.11 10.45 -7.24
C GLU A 114 -6.24 9.37 -6.17
N ILE A 115 -5.14 8.71 -5.84
CA ILE A 115 -5.12 7.71 -4.77
C ILE A 115 -5.44 8.36 -3.42
N ALA A 116 -4.82 9.51 -3.13
CA ALA A 116 -5.07 10.25 -1.89
C ALA A 116 -6.54 10.63 -1.76
N GLU A 117 -7.12 11.16 -2.84
CA GLU A 117 -8.54 11.53 -2.83
C GLU A 117 -9.44 10.31 -2.59
N TRP A 118 -9.12 9.18 -3.23
CA TRP A 118 -9.84 7.92 -3.04
C TRP A 118 -9.84 7.49 -1.55
N TYR A 119 -8.68 7.55 -0.89
CA TYR A 119 -8.57 7.19 0.53
C TYR A 119 -9.25 8.22 1.44
N ARG A 120 -9.20 9.52 1.11
CA ARG A 120 -9.89 10.55 1.91
C ARG A 120 -11.38 10.29 2.01
N GLN A 121 -11.98 9.83 0.92
CA GLN A 121 -13.40 9.55 0.86
C GLN A 121 -13.80 8.28 1.61
N ARG A 122 -12.84 7.43 1.97
CA ARG A 122 -13.09 6.07 2.50
C ARG A 122 -12.46 5.80 3.86
N THR A 123 -11.89 6.80 4.51
CA THR A 123 -11.24 6.59 5.81
C THR A 123 -11.98 7.32 6.94
N LEU A 124 -12.05 6.66 8.10
CA LEU A 124 -12.64 7.18 9.32
C LEU A 124 -11.69 6.91 10.50
N ARG A 125 -11.81 7.75 11.49
CA ARG A 125 -11.07 7.59 12.75
C ARG A 125 -11.64 6.49 13.62
#